data_b5fa3e66f15fb5cd780ab479f7722e9c
#
_entry.id   b5fa3e66f15fb5cd780ab479f7722e9c
#
_cell.length_a   1.000
_cell.length_b   1.000
_cell.length_c   1.000
_cell.angle_alpha   90.00
_cell.angle_beta   90.00
_cell.angle_gamma   90.00
#
_symmetry.space_group_name_H-M   'P 1'
#
loop_
_entity.id
_entity.type
_entity.pdbx_description
1 polymer ?
#
loop_
_entity_poly.entity_id
_entity_poly.type
_entity_poly.pdbx_seq_one_letter_code
_entity_poly.pdbx_strand_id
1 'polypeptide(L)'
;MHWGYSVYYDTIGSRLTIRIKHAPDKNIKNVFVAVDAGHGGDNSGAAGRTSSKLEKKLTLEYASAFEKELKKAGVKRVFMTRTTDTSLSMPERIRMLRDTAPDLLISVHFNSSSVDTVKGTSTFYRHIGFRPLTQTILKRMIELGLAEFGNVGSFNFALSGPTDYPNCLVEVAFLSNRSDEKFILSKKSPANVANKIRHGIQDWLQEAR
;
A
#
# COMPACT_ATOMS: atom_id res chain seq x y z
N MET A 1 -2.31 6.96 -19.59
CA MET A 1 -1.83 6.13 -18.45
C MET A 1 -2.50 4.78 -18.52
N HIS A 2 -1.77 3.67 -18.43
CA HIS A 2 -2.41 2.36 -18.29
C HIS A 2 -2.74 2.11 -16.82
N TRP A 3 -3.91 1.52 -16.59
CA TRP A 3 -4.40 1.26 -15.23
C TRP A 3 -3.97 -0.11 -14.70
N GLY A 4 -4.00 -1.10 -15.57
CA GLY A 4 -3.58 -2.46 -15.29
C GLY A 4 -3.70 -3.31 -16.54
N TYR A 5 -3.05 -4.45 -16.54
CA TYR A 5 -3.13 -5.39 -17.68
C TYR A 5 -2.87 -6.82 -17.21
N SER A 6 -3.34 -7.77 -18.01
CA SER A 6 -2.96 -9.17 -17.88
C SER A 6 -2.70 -9.79 -19.24
N VAL A 7 -1.77 -10.73 -19.28
CA VAL A 7 -1.38 -11.43 -20.52
C VAL A 7 -1.50 -12.93 -20.27
N TYR A 8 -2.26 -13.61 -21.09
CA TYR A 8 -2.46 -15.05 -21.05
C TYR A 8 -2.12 -15.67 -22.39
N TYR A 9 -1.38 -16.76 -22.37
CA TYR A 9 -1.15 -17.59 -23.55
C TYR A 9 -1.83 -18.94 -23.38
N ASP A 10 -2.79 -19.22 -24.26
CA ASP A 10 -3.44 -20.52 -24.36
C ASP A 10 -2.62 -21.40 -25.30
N THR A 11 -1.94 -22.38 -24.72
CA THR A 11 -1.08 -23.32 -25.49
C THR A 11 -1.88 -24.28 -26.32
N ILE A 12 -3.14 -24.61 -25.99
CA ILE A 12 -4.01 -25.52 -26.76
C ILE A 12 -4.54 -24.78 -27.98
N GLY A 13 -5.04 -23.56 -27.78
CA GLY A 13 -5.59 -22.73 -28.86
C GLY A 13 -4.57 -21.86 -29.58
N SER A 14 -3.27 -21.89 -29.16
CA SER A 14 -2.20 -21.02 -29.67
C SER A 14 -2.60 -19.54 -29.69
N ARG A 15 -3.32 -19.10 -28.65
CA ARG A 15 -3.91 -17.78 -28.59
C ARG A 15 -3.28 -16.93 -27.46
N LEU A 16 -2.77 -15.74 -27.84
CA LEU A 16 -2.35 -14.70 -26.90
C LEU A 16 -3.56 -13.79 -26.61
N THR A 17 -3.91 -13.68 -25.34
CA THR A 17 -4.94 -12.73 -24.86
C THR A 17 -4.29 -11.65 -24.02
N ILE A 18 -4.44 -10.40 -24.44
CA ILE A 18 -4.01 -9.22 -23.68
C ILE A 18 -5.27 -8.50 -23.22
N ARG A 19 -5.43 -8.37 -21.91
CA ARG A 19 -6.50 -7.59 -21.29
C ARG A 19 -5.91 -6.30 -20.75
N ILE A 20 -6.48 -5.17 -21.13
CA ILE A 20 -6.10 -3.85 -20.62
C ILE A 20 -7.27 -3.35 -19.78
N LYS A 21 -7.01 -3.06 -18.51
CA LYS A 21 -8.00 -2.48 -17.62
C LYS A 21 -8.10 -0.98 -17.90
N HIS A 22 -9.32 -0.51 -18.11
CA HIS A 22 -9.57 0.92 -18.22
C HIS A 22 -9.46 1.59 -16.85
N ALA A 23 -8.96 2.84 -16.85
CA ALA A 23 -8.98 3.67 -15.65
C ALA A 23 -10.43 3.85 -15.20
N PRO A 24 -10.73 3.70 -13.88
CA PRO A 24 -12.02 4.09 -13.35
C PRO A 24 -12.19 5.61 -13.43
N ASP A 25 -13.35 6.09 -13.03
CA ASP A 25 -13.62 7.53 -12.87
C ASP A 25 -12.54 8.20 -11.99
N LYS A 26 -12.16 9.43 -12.34
CA LYS A 26 -11.21 10.26 -11.55
C LYS A 26 -11.72 10.58 -10.13
N ASN A 27 -12.98 10.34 -9.86
CA ASN A 27 -13.55 10.51 -8.53
C ASN A 27 -13.23 9.29 -7.66
N ILE A 28 -12.43 9.49 -6.61
CA ILE A 28 -12.04 8.42 -5.68
C ILE A 28 -13.24 7.65 -5.11
N LYS A 29 -14.42 8.26 -5.04
CA LYS A 29 -15.65 7.61 -4.54
C LYS A 29 -16.06 6.40 -5.38
N ASN A 30 -15.68 6.37 -6.65
CA ASN A 30 -16.00 5.31 -7.59
C ASN A 30 -14.86 4.29 -7.77
N VAL A 31 -13.73 4.50 -7.12
CA VAL A 31 -12.56 3.59 -7.15
C VAL A 31 -12.74 2.49 -6.10
N PHE A 32 -12.57 1.24 -6.50
CA PHE A 32 -12.51 0.12 -5.57
C PHE A 32 -11.09 -0.03 -5.02
N VAL A 33 -10.90 0.30 -3.75
CA VAL A 33 -9.59 0.29 -3.09
C VAL A 33 -9.44 -0.96 -2.24
N ALA A 34 -8.39 -1.74 -2.52
CA ALA A 34 -7.93 -2.77 -1.61
C ALA A 34 -6.86 -2.20 -0.67
N VAL A 35 -6.96 -2.56 0.60
CA VAL A 35 -6.01 -2.17 1.65
C VAL A 35 -5.44 -3.45 2.25
N ASP A 36 -4.12 -3.60 2.16
CA ASP A 36 -3.41 -4.70 2.78
C ASP A 36 -2.73 -4.23 4.07
N ALA A 37 -3.03 -4.90 5.17
CA ALA A 37 -2.31 -4.76 6.41
C ALA A 37 -1.18 -5.79 6.44
N GLY A 38 0.05 -5.36 6.28
CA GLY A 38 1.21 -6.24 6.23
C GLY A 38 1.33 -7.14 7.45
N HIS A 39 1.98 -8.30 7.29
CA HIS A 39 2.18 -9.30 8.36
C HIS A 39 0.86 -9.84 8.93
N GLY A 40 0.91 -10.41 10.15
CA GLY A 40 -0.27 -10.94 10.87
C GLY A 40 -0.04 -12.36 11.38
N GLY A 41 -0.73 -12.72 12.45
CA GLY A 41 -0.63 -14.03 13.10
C GLY A 41 0.82 -14.34 13.51
N ASP A 42 1.39 -15.42 12.97
CA ASP A 42 2.76 -15.86 13.28
C ASP A 42 3.85 -14.96 12.65
N ASN A 43 3.52 -14.21 11.61
CA ASN A 43 4.43 -13.25 11.02
C ASN A 43 4.33 -11.90 11.75
N SER A 44 5.24 -11.66 12.66
CA SER A 44 5.26 -10.45 13.50
C SER A 44 5.69 -9.18 12.75
N GLY A 45 6.43 -9.31 11.62
CA GLY A 45 7.16 -8.19 11.05
C GLY A 45 8.29 -7.71 11.97
N ALA A 46 8.68 -6.47 11.81
CA ALA A 46 9.66 -5.82 12.67
C ALA A 46 9.09 -5.49 14.06
N ALA A 47 9.97 -5.17 15.00
CA ALA A 47 9.60 -4.69 16.33
C ALA A 47 10.13 -3.27 16.56
N GLY A 48 9.33 -2.47 17.24
CA GLY A 48 9.73 -1.14 17.66
C GLY A 48 10.95 -1.18 18.60
N ARG A 49 11.92 -0.31 18.32
CA ARG A 49 13.20 -0.28 19.03
C ARG A 49 13.05 -0.02 20.54
N THR A 50 12.16 0.86 20.91
CA THR A 50 11.97 1.27 22.31
C THR A 50 10.67 0.71 22.90
N SER A 51 9.64 0.53 22.09
CA SER A 51 8.33 0.08 22.55
C SER A 51 8.12 -1.42 22.49
N SER A 52 8.97 -2.12 21.73
CA SER A 52 8.79 -3.54 21.37
C SER A 52 7.44 -3.85 20.69
N LYS A 53 6.71 -2.82 20.22
CA LYS A 53 5.47 -3.03 19.48
C LYS A 53 5.75 -3.72 18.14
N LEU A 54 4.99 -4.75 17.84
CA LEU A 54 5.14 -5.54 16.64
C LEU A 54 4.51 -4.84 15.42
N GLU A 55 5.18 -4.88 14.30
CA GLU A 55 4.72 -4.30 13.04
C GLU A 55 3.33 -4.79 12.66
N LYS A 56 3.03 -6.07 12.79
CA LYS A 56 1.72 -6.64 12.48
C LYS A 56 0.54 -5.96 13.19
N LYS A 57 0.74 -5.45 14.41
CA LYS A 57 -0.29 -4.71 15.16
C LYS A 57 -0.44 -3.29 14.63
N LEU A 58 0.68 -2.65 14.33
CA LEU A 58 0.71 -1.29 13.79
C LEU A 58 0.15 -1.24 12.37
N THR A 59 0.51 -2.18 11.51
CA THR A 59 -0.04 -2.25 10.15
C THR A 59 -1.55 -2.43 10.16
N LEU A 60 -2.09 -3.26 11.06
CA LEU A 60 -3.54 -3.41 11.21
C LEU A 60 -4.21 -2.13 11.69
N GLU A 61 -3.63 -1.43 12.67
CA GLU A 61 -4.13 -0.15 13.19
C GLU A 61 -4.17 0.91 12.09
N TYR A 62 -3.08 1.06 11.32
CA TYR A 62 -2.97 2.06 10.26
C TYR A 62 -3.82 1.73 9.03
N ALA A 63 -3.87 0.47 8.63
CA ALA A 63 -4.75 0.02 7.54
C ALA A 63 -6.23 0.22 7.89
N SER A 64 -6.62 -0.05 9.15
CA SER A 64 -7.99 0.21 9.64
C SER A 64 -8.31 1.70 9.68
N ALA A 65 -7.34 2.56 10.04
CA ALA A 65 -7.51 4.00 9.98
C ALA A 65 -7.67 4.47 8.53
N PHE A 66 -6.94 3.87 7.60
CA PHE A 66 -7.04 4.19 6.17
C PHE A 66 -8.38 3.74 5.58
N GLU A 67 -8.86 2.55 5.92
CA GLU A 67 -10.22 2.11 5.55
C GLU A 67 -11.29 3.11 6.01
N LYS A 68 -11.21 3.55 7.28
CA LYS A 68 -12.13 4.56 7.85
C LYS A 68 -12.06 5.88 7.10
N GLU A 69 -10.86 6.34 6.76
CA GLU A 69 -10.66 7.59 6.00
C GLU A 69 -11.25 7.49 4.58
N LEU A 70 -11.06 6.35 3.89
CA LEU A 70 -11.66 6.09 2.59
C LEU A 70 -13.19 6.11 2.66
N LYS A 71 -13.78 5.43 3.64
CA LYS A 71 -15.24 5.43 3.86
C LYS A 71 -15.77 6.82 4.17
N LYS A 72 -15.08 7.59 5.02
CA LYS A 72 -15.40 8.99 5.32
C LYS A 72 -15.36 9.88 4.08
N ALA A 73 -14.42 9.62 3.16
CA ALA A 73 -14.33 10.33 1.88
C ALA A 73 -15.40 9.89 0.85
N GLY A 74 -16.26 8.94 1.21
CA GLY A 74 -17.34 8.46 0.38
C GLY A 74 -16.95 7.37 -0.63
N VAL A 75 -15.78 6.73 -0.46
CA VAL A 75 -15.38 5.57 -1.27
C VAL A 75 -16.36 4.42 -1.03
N LYS A 76 -17.02 3.96 -2.09
CA LYS A 76 -18.12 3.01 -2.00
C LYS A 76 -17.68 1.57 -1.75
N ARG A 77 -16.49 1.22 -2.23
CA ARG A 77 -15.95 -0.14 -2.16
C ARG A 77 -14.53 -0.12 -1.60
N VAL A 78 -14.37 -0.68 -0.40
CA VAL A 78 -13.08 -0.88 0.27
C VAL A 78 -12.99 -2.33 0.70
N PHE A 79 -11.88 -2.98 0.40
CA PHE A 79 -11.59 -4.35 0.80
C PHE A 79 -10.34 -4.37 1.67
N MET A 80 -10.40 -5.05 2.82
CA MET A 80 -9.23 -5.28 3.67
C MET A 80 -8.77 -6.74 3.52
N THR A 81 -7.47 -6.97 3.33
CA THR A 81 -6.93 -8.35 3.28
C THR A 81 -7.09 -9.07 4.62
N ARG A 82 -6.99 -8.34 5.73
CA ARG A 82 -7.31 -8.82 7.08
C ARG A 82 -7.85 -7.68 7.95
N THR A 83 -8.74 -8.04 8.86
CA THR A 83 -9.34 -7.12 9.85
C THR A 83 -9.02 -7.54 11.29
N THR A 84 -8.29 -8.62 11.46
CA THR A 84 -7.84 -9.19 12.74
C THR A 84 -6.36 -9.57 12.67
N ASP A 85 -5.76 -9.95 13.79
CA ASP A 85 -4.40 -10.50 13.84
C ASP A 85 -4.42 -11.98 13.42
N THR A 86 -4.43 -12.22 12.11
CA THR A 86 -4.51 -13.54 11.51
C THR A 86 -3.36 -13.78 10.54
N SER A 87 -2.87 -15.01 10.47
CA SER A 87 -1.87 -15.42 9.49
C SER A 87 -2.50 -15.51 8.11
N LEU A 88 -1.90 -14.83 7.14
CA LEU A 88 -2.23 -14.92 5.72
C LEU A 88 -0.93 -15.05 4.93
N SER A 89 -0.80 -16.13 4.20
CA SER A 89 0.31 -16.33 3.27
C SER A 89 0.20 -15.39 2.06
N MET A 90 1.31 -15.12 1.39
CA MET A 90 1.31 -14.31 0.17
C MET A 90 0.41 -14.89 -0.94
N PRO A 91 0.41 -16.22 -1.21
CA PRO A 91 -0.55 -16.81 -2.15
C PRO A 91 -2.02 -16.56 -1.80
N GLU A 92 -2.38 -16.63 -0.51
CA GLU A 92 -3.75 -16.33 -0.06
C GLU A 92 -4.11 -14.87 -0.30
N ARG A 93 -3.24 -13.91 0.06
CA ARG A 93 -3.46 -12.48 -0.20
C ARG A 93 -3.64 -12.22 -1.70
N ILE A 94 -2.78 -12.78 -2.56
CA ILE A 94 -2.86 -12.64 -4.01
C ILE A 94 -4.18 -13.23 -4.53
N ARG A 95 -4.61 -14.41 -4.04
CA ARG A 95 -5.88 -15.01 -4.42
C ARG A 95 -7.07 -14.12 -4.04
N MET A 96 -7.11 -13.64 -2.78
CA MET A 96 -8.17 -12.73 -2.32
C MET A 96 -8.25 -11.46 -3.20
N LEU A 97 -7.12 -10.88 -3.54
CA LEU A 97 -7.05 -9.70 -4.41
C LEU A 97 -7.46 -10.00 -5.86
N ARG A 98 -7.14 -11.19 -6.37
CA ARG A 98 -7.59 -11.63 -7.69
C ARG A 98 -9.10 -11.83 -7.72
N ASP A 99 -9.65 -12.48 -6.70
CA ASP A 99 -11.09 -12.79 -6.60
C ASP A 99 -11.92 -11.52 -6.43
N THR A 100 -11.41 -10.53 -5.69
CA THR A 100 -12.08 -9.25 -5.48
C THR A 100 -11.89 -8.26 -6.62
N ALA A 101 -10.84 -8.41 -7.43
CA ALA A 101 -10.49 -7.57 -8.57
C ALA A 101 -10.57 -6.05 -8.28
N PRO A 102 -9.78 -5.52 -7.33
CA PRO A 102 -9.82 -4.10 -6.98
C PRO A 102 -9.31 -3.23 -8.13
N ASP A 103 -9.58 -1.93 -8.03
CA ASP A 103 -9.04 -0.95 -8.97
C ASP A 103 -7.63 -0.54 -8.59
N LEU A 104 -7.30 -0.52 -7.30
CA LEU A 104 -5.94 -0.29 -6.83
C LEU A 104 -5.69 -0.97 -5.48
N LEU A 105 -4.43 -1.24 -5.17
CA LEU A 105 -4.00 -1.80 -3.89
C LEU A 105 -3.02 -0.86 -3.18
N ILE A 106 -3.26 -0.64 -1.90
CA ILE A 106 -2.29 -0.01 -0.98
C ILE A 106 -1.94 -1.02 0.12
N SER A 107 -0.66 -1.38 0.20
CA SER A 107 -0.13 -2.21 1.29
C SER A 107 0.60 -1.32 2.30
N VAL A 108 0.27 -1.47 3.58
CA VAL A 108 0.80 -0.65 4.67
C VAL A 108 1.80 -1.46 5.49
N HIS A 109 3.00 -0.92 5.63
CA HIS A 109 4.14 -1.50 6.32
C HIS A 109 4.91 -0.47 7.14
N PHE A 110 5.84 -0.95 7.96
CA PHE A 110 6.80 -0.15 8.71
C PHE A 110 8.20 -0.72 8.51
N ASN A 111 9.10 0.12 8.06
CA ASN A 111 10.46 -0.27 7.75
C ASN A 111 11.29 -0.53 9.00
N SER A 112 12.41 -1.23 8.83
CA SER A 112 13.39 -1.47 9.88
C SER A 112 14.77 -1.60 9.27
N SER A 113 15.79 -1.17 10.02
CA SER A 113 17.20 -1.28 9.65
C SER A 113 18.03 -1.69 10.85
N SER A 114 19.14 -2.39 10.62
CA SER A 114 20.17 -2.64 11.63
C SER A 114 20.89 -1.35 12.04
N VAL A 115 20.84 -0.32 11.18
CA VAL A 115 21.42 1.01 11.42
C VAL A 115 20.32 1.93 11.91
N ASP A 116 20.41 2.39 13.15
CA ASP A 116 19.37 3.15 13.84
C ASP A 116 19.23 4.62 13.41
N THR A 117 20.21 5.13 12.66
CA THR A 117 20.16 6.47 12.05
C THR A 117 19.32 6.52 10.78
N VAL A 118 19.05 5.36 10.16
CA VAL A 118 18.17 5.28 8.98
C VAL A 118 16.74 5.59 9.39
N LYS A 119 16.09 6.52 8.65
CA LYS A 119 14.77 7.03 8.97
C LYS A 119 14.03 7.52 7.74
N GLY A 120 12.75 7.76 7.89
CA GLY A 120 11.92 8.43 6.89
C GLY A 120 10.84 7.53 6.28
N THR A 121 10.03 8.13 5.44
CA THR A 121 8.95 7.46 4.71
C THR A 121 9.39 7.07 3.32
N SER A 122 8.85 5.98 2.82
CA SER A 122 9.13 5.50 1.46
C SER A 122 7.92 4.81 0.84
N THR A 123 7.92 4.76 -0.47
CA THR A 123 6.94 4.02 -1.26
C THR A 123 7.64 3.14 -2.27
N PHE A 124 7.05 1.98 -2.54
CA PHE A 124 7.66 0.96 -3.38
C PHE A 124 6.72 0.55 -4.50
N TYR A 125 7.32 0.32 -5.68
CA TYR A 125 6.65 -0.24 -6.85
C TYR A 125 7.53 -1.27 -7.53
N ARG A 126 6.93 -2.19 -8.28
CA ARG A 126 7.65 -3.13 -9.13
C ARG A 126 7.60 -2.70 -10.60
N HIS A 127 6.43 -2.37 -11.09
CA HIS A 127 6.19 -2.03 -12.48
C HIS A 127 6.25 -0.51 -12.67
N ILE A 128 7.07 -0.06 -13.61
CA ILE A 128 7.31 1.38 -13.87
C ILE A 128 6.00 2.16 -14.15
N GLY A 129 5.00 1.51 -14.73
CA GLY A 129 3.70 2.11 -14.97
C GLY A 129 2.93 2.52 -13.71
N PHE A 130 3.27 1.95 -12.56
CA PHE A 130 2.65 2.27 -11.27
C PHE A 130 3.45 3.31 -10.45
N ARG A 131 4.63 3.70 -10.94
CA ARG A 131 5.46 4.72 -10.30
C ARG A 131 4.74 6.04 -10.04
N PRO A 132 3.91 6.59 -10.95
CA PRO A 132 3.20 7.84 -10.68
C PRO A 132 2.31 7.78 -9.42
N LEU A 133 1.60 6.68 -9.19
CA LEU A 133 0.82 6.47 -7.97
C LEU A 133 1.70 6.54 -6.71
N THR A 134 2.83 5.83 -6.72
CA THR A 134 3.72 5.79 -5.57
C THR A 134 4.40 7.12 -5.31
N GLN A 135 4.71 7.89 -6.36
CA GLN A 135 5.30 9.23 -6.24
C GLN A 135 4.32 10.24 -5.62
N THR A 136 3.07 10.27 -6.05
CA THR A 136 2.06 11.17 -5.48
C THR A 136 1.77 10.85 -4.01
N ILE A 137 1.74 9.57 -3.65
CA ILE A 137 1.59 9.16 -2.25
C ILE A 137 2.81 9.61 -1.43
N LEU A 138 4.04 9.34 -1.89
CA LEU A 138 5.26 9.76 -1.19
C LEU A 138 5.28 11.27 -0.96
N LYS A 139 4.98 12.07 -1.99
CA LYS A 139 4.91 13.52 -1.91
C LYS A 139 3.98 13.98 -0.77
N ARG A 140 2.84 13.34 -0.60
CA ARG A 140 1.92 13.66 0.49
C ARG A 140 2.40 13.15 1.84
N MET A 141 3.08 12.00 1.88
CA MET A 141 3.62 11.45 3.12
C MET A 141 4.71 12.34 3.73
N ILE A 142 5.56 12.96 2.91
CA ILE A 142 6.62 13.89 3.35
C ILE A 142 6.03 15.12 4.07
N GLU A 143 4.82 15.55 3.70
CA GLU A 143 4.13 16.67 4.38
C GLU A 143 3.83 16.39 5.87
N LEU A 144 4.01 15.16 6.33
CA LEU A 144 3.91 14.77 7.75
C LEU A 144 5.14 15.16 8.59
N GLY A 145 6.16 15.74 7.96
CA GLY A 145 7.43 16.09 8.61
C GLY A 145 8.41 14.91 8.75
N LEU A 146 8.11 13.78 8.11
CA LEU A 146 9.03 12.65 7.99
C LEU A 146 10.11 12.97 6.95
N ALA A 147 11.32 12.47 7.17
CA ALA A 147 12.35 12.50 6.14
C ALA A 147 11.90 11.66 4.93
N GLU A 148 12.35 12.03 3.75
CA GLU A 148 12.19 11.20 2.57
C GLU A 148 13.27 10.11 2.55
N PHE A 149 12.86 8.84 2.62
CA PHE A 149 13.77 7.72 2.33
C PHE A 149 13.79 7.42 0.82
N GLY A 150 12.66 7.52 0.13
CA GLY A 150 12.60 7.49 -1.33
C GLY A 150 11.41 6.79 -1.95
N ASN A 151 11.32 6.92 -3.27
CA ASN A 151 10.41 6.14 -4.12
C ASN A 151 11.22 5.02 -4.81
N VAL A 152 11.10 3.79 -4.30
CA VAL A 152 11.97 2.66 -4.67
C VAL A 152 11.29 1.79 -5.71
N GLY A 153 11.95 1.62 -6.84
CA GLY A 153 11.44 0.84 -7.97
C GLY A 153 12.07 -0.54 -8.09
N SER A 154 11.48 -1.36 -8.95
CA SER A 154 11.92 -2.73 -9.27
C SER A 154 12.02 -3.64 -8.04
N PHE A 155 11.26 -3.35 -7.00
CA PHE A 155 11.32 -4.11 -5.76
C PHE A 155 10.42 -5.35 -5.83
N ASN A 156 10.96 -6.49 -5.41
CA ASN A 156 10.29 -7.78 -5.58
C ASN A 156 9.41 -8.18 -4.38
N PHE A 157 8.52 -7.31 -3.95
CA PHE A 157 7.45 -7.70 -3.04
C PHE A 157 6.38 -8.52 -3.77
N ALA A 158 5.87 -9.56 -3.12
CA ALA A 158 4.89 -10.44 -3.74
C ALA A 158 3.62 -9.69 -4.18
N LEU A 159 3.12 -8.76 -3.37
CA LEU A 159 1.92 -7.97 -3.69
C LEU A 159 2.18 -6.85 -4.70
N SER A 160 3.42 -6.53 -5.01
CA SER A 160 3.78 -5.63 -6.12
C SER A 160 3.90 -6.37 -7.46
N GLY A 161 3.83 -7.69 -7.45
CA GLY A 161 3.93 -8.54 -8.65
C GLY A 161 2.75 -8.46 -9.61
N PRO A 162 1.48 -8.46 -9.15
CA PRO A 162 0.33 -8.38 -10.04
C PRO A 162 0.33 -7.11 -10.88
N THR A 163 -0.04 -7.28 -12.17
CA THR A 163 -0.18 -6.17 -13.12
C THR A 163 -1.64 -5.80 -13.37
N ASP A 164 -2.58 -6.56 -12.81
CA ASP A 164 -4.01 -6.39 -13.03
C ASP A 164 -4.57 -5.09 -12.44
N TYR A 165 -3.86 -4.49 -11.49
CA TYR A 165 -4.22 -3.24 -10.82
C TYR A 165 -2.96 -2.50 -10.36
N PRO A 166 -2.97 -1.14 -10.39
CA PRO A 166 -1.92 -0.34 -9.76
C PRO A 166 -1.78 -0.69 -8.29
N ASN A 167 -0.54 -0.76 -7.82
CA ASN A 167 -0.25 -1.07 -6.43
C ASN A 167 0.88 -0.20 -5.90
N CYS A 168 0.80 0.09 -4.61
CA CYS A 168 1.81 0.81 -3.85
C CYS A 168 1.99 0.14 -2.49
N LEU A 169 3.23 -0.18 -2.14
CA LEU A 169 3.57 -0.50 -0.76
C LEU A 169 4.10 0.78 -0.11
N VAL A 170 3.53 1.13 1.03
CA VAL A 170 3.89 2.30 1.84
C VAL A 170 4.62 1.83 3.08
N GLU A 171 5.90 2.15 3.18
CA GLU A 171 6.67 2.07 4.41
C GLU A 171 6.53 3.40 5.14
N VAL A 172 5.66 3.44 6.14
CA VAL A 172 5.26 4.68 6.81
C VAL A 172 6.47 5.39 7.40
N ALA A 173 7.30 4.67 8.14
CA ALA A 173 8.54 5.15 8.76
C ALA A 173 9.32 3.96 9.35
N PHE A 174 10.50 4.19 9.93
CA PHE A 174 11.36 3.13 10.48
C PHE A 174 11.06 2.86 11.96
N LEU A 175 10.64 1.63 12.29
CA LEU A 175 10.48 1.18 13.67
C LEU A 175 11.82 1.11 14.44
N SER A 176 12.92 0.94 13.72
CA SER A 176 14.27 0.92 14.28
C SER A 176 14.82 2.31 14.64
N ASN A 177 14.20 3.42 14.19
CA ASN A 177 14.64 4.77 14.45
C ASN A 177 13.76 5.43 15.53
N ARG A 178 14.38 6.03 16.56
CA ARG A 178 13.65 6.61 17.70
C ARG A 178 12.69 7.75 17.33
N SER A 179 13.07 8.62 16.40
CA SER A 179 12.20 9.74 16.01
C SER A 179 11.00 9.25 15.21
N ASP A 180 11.21 8.31 14.30
CA ASP A 180 10.18 7.70 13.49
C ASP A 180 9.24 6.86 14.34
N GLU A 181 9.77 6.05 15.27
CA GLU A 181 8.97 5.28 16.22
C GLU A 181 8.08 6.17 17.08
N LYS A 182 8.62 7.32 17.59
CA LYS A 182 7.83 8.31 18.31
C LYS A 182 6.68 8.87 17.46
N PHE A 183 6.93 9.13 16.17
CA PHE A 183 5.88 9.53 15.23
C PHE A 183 4.84 8.41 15.07
N ILE A 184 5.28 7.18 14.78
CA ILE A 184 4.41 6.01 14.59
C ILE A 184 3.49 5.78 15.79
N LEU A 185 4.00 5.94 17.01
CA LEU A 185 3.26 5.71 18.26
C LEU A 185 2.33 6.85 18.68
N SER A 186 2.36 7.98 17.97
CA SER A 186 1.48 9.12 18.27
C SER A 186 0.02 8.76 17.90
N LYS A 187 -0.90 9.03 18.82
CA LYS A 187 -2.34 8.75 18.64
C LYS A 187 -2.95 9.38 17.37
N LYS A 188 -2.37 10.46 16.85
CA LYS A 188 -2.85 11.15 15.64
C LYS A 188 -2.26 10.57 14.36
N SER A 189 -1.15 9.85 14.42
CA SER A 189 -0.41 9.39 13.25
C SER A 189 -1.22 8.46 12.33
N PRO A 190 -1.98 7.46 12.82
CA PRO A 190 -2.76 6.60 11.93
C PRO A 190 -3.74 7.40 11.05
N ALA A 191 -4.47 8.34 11.63
CA ALA A 191 -5.42 9.17 10.90
C ALA A 191 -4.72 10.15 9.94
N ASN A 192 -3.60 10.74 10.36
CA ASN A 192 -2.83 11.66 9.52
C ASN A 192 -2.23 10.95 8.30
N VAL A 193 -1.64 9.77 8.51
CA VAL A 193 -1.09 8.93 7.44
C VAL A 193 -2.19 8.51 6.47
N ALA A 194 -3.31 8.02 7.00
CA ALA A 194 -4.48 7.63 6.20
C ALA A 194 -4.96 8.78 5.29
N ASN A 195 -5.05 9.98 5.84
CA ASN A 195 -5.43 11.18 5.10
C ASN A 195 -4.43 11.51 3.98
N LYS A 196 -3.11 11.42 4.26
CA LYS A 196 -2.08 11.71 3.26
C LYS A 196 -2.05 10.67 2.13
N ILE A 197 -2.20 9.38 2.44
CA ILE A 197 -2.31 8.34 1.41
C ILE A 197 -3.52 8.61 0.51
N ARG A 198 -4.69 8.92 1.10
CA ARG A 198 -5.90 9.26 0.33
C ARG A 198 -5.69 10.47 -0.59
N HIS A 199 -5.07 11.54 -0.11
CA HIS A 199 -4.76 12.70 -0.94
C HIS A 199 -3.78 12.35 -2.07
N GLY A 200 -2.75 11.52 -1.81
CA GLY A 200 -1.84 11.07 -2.85
C GLY A 200 -2.55 10.27 -3.95
N ILE A 201 -3.53 9.43 -3.59
CA ILE A 201 -4.38 8.73 -4.56
C ILE A 201 -5.22 9.73 -5.36
N GLN A 202 -5.82 10.72 -4.71
CA GLN A 202 -6.64 11.75 -5.40
C GLN A 202 -5.81 12.57 -6.40
N ASP A 203 -4.60 12.99 -6.00
CA ASP A 203 -3.69 13.71 -6.88
C ASP A 203 -3.35 12.86 -8.12
N TRP A 204 -3.00 11.59 -7.90
CA TRP A 204 -2.71 10.66 -8.99
C TRP A 204 -3.90 10.48 -9.94
N LEU A 205 -5.13 10.36 -9.41
CA LEU A 205 -6.34 10.27 -10.23
C LEU A 205 -6.56 11.52 -11.10
N GLN A 206 -6.21 12.71 -10.60
CA GLN A 206 -6.33 13.94 -11.36
C GLN A 206 -5.22 14.10 -12.43
N GLU A 207 -4.01 13.63 -12.13
CA GLU A 207 -2.87 13.64 -13.06
C GLU A 207 -3.00 12.57 -14.16
N ALA A 208 -3.82 11.54 -13.94
CA ALA A 208 -4.08 10.47 -14.90
C ALA A 208 -4.79 11.00 -16.16
N ARG A 209 -4.01 11.20 -17.23
CA ARG A 209 -4.48 11.58 -18.59
C ARG A 209 -4.50 10.36 -19.51
#